data_553ec32e853cb061a4db33a5c270f537
#
_entry.id   553ec32e853cb061a4db33a5c270f537
#
_cell.length_a   1.000
_cell.length_b   1.000
_cell.length_c   1.000
_cell.angle_alpha   90.00
_cell.angle_beta   90.00
_cell.angle_gamma   90.00
#
_symmetry.space_group_name_H-M   'P 1'
#
loop_
_entity.id
_entity.type
_entity.pdbx_description
1 polymer ?
#
loop_
_entity_poly.entity_id
_entity_poly.type
_entity_poly.pdbx_seq_one_letter_code
_entity_poly.pdbx_strand_id
1 'polypeptide(L)'
;MVFTSGSIIDPVRASCAYPGMFLPVEICGRWLVDGMLSNPVPTRPLRAMGAERVLAVQLKGQWSKTTAPRHLFDVIGQSFAIAQDMMSTVWRSAADLVIEPDVAGFDYDDFKRAGELIRVGEVAMRRALPEVRKWLEAPAEAPTPLKTPALVASPAPLQAD
;
A
#
# COMPACT_ATOMS: atom_id res chain seq x y z
N MET A 1 9.02 -7.10 2.93
CA MET A 1 9.40 -7.56 4.30
C MET A 1 8.39 -6.95 5.26
N VAL A 2 8.04 -7.63 6.35
CA VAL A 2 7.18 -7.12 7.43
C VAL A 2 8.03 -7.07 8.69
N PHE A 3 8.01 -5.94 9.39
CA PHE A 3 8.68 -5.73 10.66
C PHE A 3 7.64 -5.73 11.78
N THR A 4 7.87 -6.52 12.83
CA THR A 4 6.94 -6.68 13.96
C THR A 4 7.52 -6.19 15.28
N SER A 5 8.79 -5.82 15.31
CA SER A 5 9.50 -5.35 16.50
C SER A 5 10.70 -4.51 16.12
N GLY A 6 11.27 -3.78 17.08
CA GLY A 6 12.44 -2.93 16.92
C GLY A 6 12.10 -1.47 16.60
N SER A 7 13.12 -0.71 16.14
CA SER A 7 12.93 0.68 15.73
C SER A 7 12.07 0.79 14.47
N ILE A 8 11.15 1.75 14.45
CA ILE A 8 10.31 2.04 13.27
C ILE A 8 11.00 2.98 12.27
N ILE A 9 12.09 3.64 12.65
CA ILE A 9 12.71 4.70 11.86
C ILE A 9 13.21 4.18 10.52
N ASP A 10 14.04 3.13 10.53
CA ASP A 10 14.61 2.59 9.30
C ASP A 10 13.58 1.87 8.41
N PRO A 11 12.63 1.07 8.95
CA PRO A 11 11.53 0.56 8.15
C PRO A 11 10.68 1.63 7.47
N VAL A 12 10.33 2.72 8.17
CA VAL A 12 9.59 3.84 7.59
C VAL A 12 10.42 4.52 6.49
N ARG A 13 11.71 4.79 6.75
CA ARG A 13 12.61 5.38 5.76
C ARG A 13 12.73 4.51 4.51
N ALA A 14 12.84 3.19 4.69
CA ALA A 14 12.88 2.23 3.58
C ALA A 14 11.54 2.22 2.81
N SER A 15 10.41 2.27 3.52
CA SER A 15 9.08 2.31 2.91
C SER A 15 8.78 3.61 2.15
N CYS A 16 9.58 4.65 2.37
CA CYS A 16 9.52 5.91 1.63
C CYS A 16 10.64 6.05 0.59
N ALA A 17 11.48 5.03 0.43
CA ALA A 17 12.59 5.05 -0.53
C ALA A 17 12.08 4.78 -1.96
N TYR A 18 11.40 5.78 -2.53
CA TYR A 18 10.83 5.71 -3.88
C TYR A 18 11.94 5.51 -4.92
N PRO A 19 11.84 4.45 -5.77
CA PRO A 19 12.87 4.16 -6.76
C PRO A 19 13.06 5.30 -7.76
N GLY A 20 14.33 5.66 -7.98
CA GLY A 20 14.70 6.78 -8.82
C GLY A 20 14.76 8.13 -8.11
N MET A 21 14.15 8.29 -6.92
CA MET A 21 14.23 9.53 -6.13
C MET A 21 15.12 9.36 -4.90
N PHE A 22 15.08 8.19 -4.25
CA PHE A 22 15.84 7.92 -3.04
C PHE A 22 16.64 6.63 -3.16
N LEU A 23 17.78 6.60 -2.46
CA LEU A 23 18.61 5.39 -2.39
C LEU A 23 17.92 4.32 -1.52
N PRO A 24 18.12 3.03 -1.84
CA PRO A 24 17.71 1.94 -0.99
C PRO A 24 18.26 2.07 0.43
N VAL A 25 17.54 1.54 1.40
CA VAL A 25 17.96 1.51 2.81
C VAL A 25 18.40 0.11 3.17
N GLU A 26 19.60 -0.04 3.72
CA GLU A 26 20.09 -1.32 4.19
C GLU A 26 19.55 -1.61 5.60
N ILE A 27 18.86 -2.75 5.76
CA ILE A 27 18.37 -3.26 7.04
C ILE A 27 18.68 -4.74 7.13
N CYS A 28 19.44 -5.13 8.15
CA CYS A 28 19.84 -6.54 8.39
C CYS A 28 20.48 -7.19 7.14
N GLY A 29 21.40 -6.50 6.49
CA GLY A 29 22.12 -6.99 5.31
C GLY A 29 21.28 -7.08 4.03
N ARG A 30 20.10 -6.47 3.99
CA ARG A 30 19.21 -6.43 2.83
C ARG A 30 18.92 -4.99 2.41
N TRP A 31 19.03 -4.73 1.13
CA TRP A 31 18.64 -3.47 0.53
C TRP A 31 17.13 -3.42 0.30
N LEU A 32 16.48 -2.47 0.94
CA LEU A 32 15.03 -2.28 0.89
C LEU A 32 14.69 -0.99 0.17
N VAL A 33 13.59 -1.02 -0.55
CA VAL A 33 12.99 0.11 -1.25
C VAL A 33 11.53 0.25 -0.86
N ASP A 34 10.85 1.26 -1.38
CA ASP A 34 9.43 1.53 -1.12
C ASP A 34 8.57 0.28 -1.29
N GLY A 35 7.74 0.03 -0.29
CA GLY A 35 6.81 -1.10 -0.25
C GLY A 35 5.76 -1.10 -1.36
N MET A 36 5.54 0.03 -2.02
CA MET A 36 4.62 0.15 -3.14
C MET A 36 4.91 -0.82 -4.28
N LEU A 37 6.16 -1.25 -4.45
CA LEU A 37 6.56 -2.17 -5.51
C LEU A 37 6.01 -3.60 -5.31
N SER A 38 5.69 -3.97 -4.09
CA SER A 38 5.26 -5.34 -3.75
C SER A 38 3.88 -5.41 -3.11
N ASN A 39 3.55 -4.42 -2.29
CA ASN A 39 2.30 -4.33 -1.56
C ASN A 39 1.87 -2.86 -1.45
N PRO A 40 1.33 -2.26 -2.52
CA PRO A 40 0.92 -0.84 -2.50
C PRO A 40 -0.14 -0.57 -1.42
N VAL A 41 -1.03 -1.53 -1.19
CA VAL A 41 -1.96 -1.54 -0.06
C VAL A 41 -1.80 -2.88 0.67
N PRO A 42 -1.17 -2.93 1.85
CA PRO A 42 -0.69 -4.17 2.47
C PRO A 42 -1.78 -4.96 3.21
N THR A 43 -2.90 -5.26 2.56
CA THR A 43 -4.04 -5.99 3.15
C THR A 43 -3.71 -7.46 3.44
N ARG A 44 -2.98 -8.12 2.53
CA ARG A 44 -2.59 -9.53 2.71
C ARG A 44 -1.69 -9.78 3.91
N PRO A 45 -0.66 -8.95 4.18
CA PRO A 45 0.11 -9.06 5.42
C PRO A 45 -0.77 -8.97 6.68
N LEU A 46 -1.77 -8.09 6.71
CA LEU A 46 -2.68 -7.99 7.84
C LEU A 46 -3.49 -9.28 8.05
N ARG A 47 -4.00 -9.89 6.97
CA ARG A 47 -4.67 -11.18 7.04
C ARG A 47 -3.75 -12.28 7.56
N ALA A 48 -2.51 -12.31 7.08
CA ALA A 48 -1.52 -13.28 7.55
C ALA A 48 -1.16 -13.08 9.04
N MET A 49 -1.33 -11.87 9.58
CA MET A 49 -1.17 -11.56 11.00
C MET A 49 -2.43 -11.86 11.82
N GLY A 50 -3.49 -12.39 11.23
CA GLY A 50 -4.71 -12.78 11.91
C GLY A 50 -5.79 -11.68 12.00
N ALA A 51 -5.69 -10.60 11.20
CA ALA A 51 -6.74 -9.60 11.20
C ALA A 51 -8.07 -10.18 10.69
N GLU A 52 -9.11 -10.15 11.51
CA GLU A 52 -10.45 -10.64 11.17
C GLU A 52 -11.16 -9.72 10.18
N ARG A 53 -10.95 -8.40 10.31
CA ARG A 53 -11.50 -7.38 9.41
C ARG A 53 -10.39 -6.47 8.92
N VAL A 54 -10.38 -6.19 7.63
CA VAL A 54 -9.38 -5.34 6.99
C VAL A 54 -10.06 -4.22 6.24
N LEU A 55 -9.85 -3.01 6.74
CA LEU A 55 -10.24 -1.79 6.06
C LEU A 55 -9.02 -1.24 5.33
N ALA A 56 -9.13 -1.04 4.03
CA ALA A 56 -8.09 -0.46 3.21
C ALA A 56 -8.46 0.96 2.77
N VAL A 57 -7.50 1.85 2.78
CA VAL A 57 -7.62 3.19 2.19
C VAL A 57 -6.67 3.28 1.01
N GLN A 58 -7.21 3.55 -0.16
CA GLN A 58 -6.41 3.74 -1.38
C GLN A 58 -6.58 5.16 -1.90
N LEU A 59 -5.47 5.84 -2.10
CA LEU A 59 -5.43 7.06 -2.88
C LEU A 59 -5.12 6.69 -4.33
N LYS A 60 -6.12 6.85 -5.22
CA LYS A 60 -5.88 6.73 -6.66
C LYS A 60 -5.14 7.97 -7.12
N GLY A 61 -3.84 7.87 -7.25
CA GLY A 61 -3.05 8.94 -7.86
C GLY A 61 -3.50 9.18 -9.31
N GLN A 62 -3.59 10.43 -9.71
CA GLN A 62 -3.94 10.81 -11.09
C GLN A 62 -2.75 10.64 -12.06
N TRP A 63 -1.90 9.64 -11.82
CA TRP A 63 -0.80 9.32 -12.72
C TRP A 63 -1.28 8.88 -14.12
N SER A 64 -2.59 8.57 -14.25
CA SER A 64 -3.25 8.25 -15.51
C SER A 64 -3.68 9.47 -16.31
N LYS A 65 -3.30 10.68 -15.91
CA LYS A 65 -3.49 11.83 -16.79
C LYS A 65 -2.76 11.54 -18.10
N THR A 66 -3.51 11.51 -19.16
CA THR A 66 -3.14 11.24 -20.55
C THR A 66 -2.13 12.24 -21.15
N THR A 67 -1.38 12.94 -20.33
CA THR A 67 -0.28 13.80 -20.75
C THR A 67 0.95 12.95 -21.04
N ALA A 68 1.50 13.12 -22.22
CA ALA A 68 2.76 12.45 -22.58
C ALA A 68 3.83 12.74 -21.52
N PRO A 69 4.57 11.73 -21.07
CA PRO A 69 5.64 11.90 -20.10
C PRO A 69 6.70 12.85 -20.67
N ARG A 70 7.10 13.83 -19.89
CA ARG A 70 8.07 14.86 -20.30
C ARG A 70 9.47 14.56 -19.79
N HIS A 71 9.56 13.81 -18.69
CA HIS A 71 10.82 13.51 -18.00
C HIS A 71 10.89 12.04 -17.64
N LEU A 72 12.10 11.56 -17.38
CA LEU A 72 12.34 10.18 -16.96
C LEU A 72 11.50 9.80 -15.72
N PHE A 73 11.35 10.72 -14.78
CA PHE A 73 10.54 10.50 -13.57
C PHE A 73 9.06 10.30 -13.87
N ASP A 74 8.51 10.98 -14.89
CA ASP A 74 7.13 10.79 -15.33
C ASP A 74 6.94 9.37 -15.88
N VAL A 75 7.92 8.88 -16.67
CA VAL A 75 7.90 7.52 -17.21
C VAL A 75 7.94 6.49 -16.09
N ILE A 76 8.84 6.65 -15.12
CA ILE A 76 8.96 5.77 -13.95
C ILE A 76 7.66 5.77 -13.16
N GLY A 77 7.11 6.96 -12.85
CA GLY A 77 5.87 7.10 -12.10
C GLY A 77 4.68 6.44 -12.79
N GLN A 78 4.52 6.65 -14.09
CA GLN A 78 3.46 6.02 -14.87
C GLN A 78 3.61 4.49 -14.94
N SER A 79 4.85 4.00 -15.09
CA SER A 79 5.11 2.55 -15.08
C SER A 79 4.72 1.92 -13.75
N PHE A 80 5.03 2.56 -12.63
CA PHE A 80 4.61 2.08 -11.31
C PHE A 80 3.11 2.16 -11.11
N ALA A 81 2.45 3.22 -11.60
CA ALA A 81 1.00 3.34 -11.51
C ALA A 81 0.29 2.19 -12.25
N ILE A 82 0.75 1.84 -13.45
CA ILE A 82 0.24 0.70 -14.21
C ILE A 82 0.47 -0.61 -13.43
N ALA A 83 1.68 -0.81 -12.90
CA ALA A 83 1.99 -2.01 -12.13
C ALA A 83 1.12 -2.13 -10.87
N GLN A 84 0.88 -1.03 -10.16
CA GLN A 84 0.00 -1.00 -8.99
C GLN A 84 -1.45 -1.30 -9.34
N ASP A 85 -1.95 -0.78 -10.46
CA ASP A 85 -3.31 -1.07 -10.91
C ASP A 85 -3.49 -2.56 -11.23
N MET A 86 -2.51 -3.18 -11.88
CA MET A 86 -2.50 -4.62 -12.11
C MET A 86 -2.49 -5.45 -10.81
N MET A 87 -1.83 -4.96 -9.75
CA MET A 87 -1.84 -5.61 -8.44
C MET A 87 -3.12 -5.36 -7.65
N SER A 88 -3.98 -4.46 -8.11
CA SER A 88 -5.17 -4.03 -7.34
C SER A 88 -6.14 -5.16 -7.02
N THR A 89 -6.34 -6.10 -7.93
CA THR A 89 -7.20 -7.27 -7.71
C THR A 89 -6.72 -8.13 -6.55
N VAL A 90 -5.40 -8.25 -6.38
CA VAL A 90 -4.77 -9.11 -5.38
C VAL A 90 -4.97 -8.55 -3.96
N TRP A 91 -4.69 -7.27 -3.75
CA TRP A 91 -4.85 -6.69 -2.42
C TRP A 91 -6.31 -6.37 -2.08
N ARG A 92 -7.15 -6.04 -3.08
CA ARG A 92 -8.59 -5.81 -2.89
C ARG A 92 -9.30 -7.06 -2.40
N SER A 93 -8.95 -8.23 -2.91
CA SER A 93 -9.55 -9.50 -2.49
C SER A 93 -9.30 -9.85 -1.02
N ALA A 94 -8.32 -9.23 -0.38
CA ALA A 94 -8.00 -9.42 1.03
C ALA A 94 -8.56 -8.31 1.95
N ALA A 95 -9.21 -7.28 1.40
CA ALA A 95 -9.89 -6.23 2.15
C ALA A 95 -11.39 -6.54 2.26
N ASP A 96 -11.99 -6.30 3.44
CA ASP A 96 -13.44 -6.35 3.61
C ASP A 96 -14.10 -5.06 3.12
N LEU A 97 -13.40 -3.94 3.26
CA LEU A 97 -13.87 -2.63 2.80
C LEU A 97 -12.70 -1.82 2.25
N VAL A 98 -12.92 -1.20 1.10
CA VAL A 98 -11.97 -0.27 0.48
C VAL A 98 -12.57 1.12 0.43
N ILE A 99 -11.86 2.08 1.00
CA ILE A 99 -12.22 3.50 0.95
C ILE A 99 -11.31 4.17 -0.07
N GLU A 100 -11.92 4.86 -1.02
CA GLU A 100 -11.21 5.62 -2.05
C GLU A 100 -11.61 7.10 -1.95
N PRO A 101 -10.86 7.91 -1.18
CA PRO A 101 -11.08 9.35 -1.17
C PRO A 101 -10.90 9.93 -2.56
N ASP A 102 -11.79 10.87 -2.94
CA ASP A 102 -11.66 11.57 -4.21
C ASP A 102 -10.58 12.65 -4.12
N VAL A 103 -9.39 12.28 -4.51
CA VAL A 103 -8.23 13.18 -4.56
C VAL A 103 -8.02 13.76 -5.96
N ALA A 104 -9.05 13.73 -6.82
CA ALA A 104 -9.01 14.38 -8.13
C ALA A 104 -8.72 15.88 -7.98
N GLY A 105 -7.75 16.39 -8.71
CA GLY A 105 -7.35 17.80 -8.66
C GLY A 105 -6.35 18.16 -7.56
N PHE A 106 -5.79 17.18 -6.86
CA PHE A 106 -4.64 17.37 -6.00
C PHE A 106 -3.39 16.73 -6.62
N ASP A 107 -2.28 17.44 -6.53
CA ASP A 107 -0.97 16.90 -6.88
C ASP A 107 -0.31 16.26 -5.66
N TYR A 108 0.70 15.40 -5.86
CA TYR A 108 1.36 14.63 -4.79
C TYR A 108 2.11 15.53 -3.79
N ASP A 109 2.42 16.76 -4.15
CA ASP A 109 3.15 17.76 -3.38
C ASP A 109 2.29 18.95 -2.91
N ASP A 110 0.96 18.83 -3.02
CA ASP A 110 0.00 19.86 -2.62
C ASP A 110 -0.11 20.02 -1.08
N PHE A 111 1.02 20.10 -0.38
CA PHE A 111 1.06 20.23 1.08
C PHE A 111 0.33 21.47 1.59
N LYS A 112 0.24 22.54 0.79
CA LYS A 112 -0.51 23.76 1.16
C LYS A 112 -2.00 23.51 1.28
N ARG A 113 -2.52 22.49 0.58
CA ARG A 113 -3.93 22.11 0.58
C ARG A 113 -4.22 20.90 1.49
N ALA A 114 -3.31 20.59 2.42
CA ALA A 114 -3.47 19.45 3.33
C ALA A 114 -4.79 19.48 4.11
N GLY A 115 -5.28 20.66 4.51
CA GLY A 115 -6.57 20.79 5.17
C GLY A 115 -7.77 20.37 4.30
N GLU A 116 -7.69 20.55 2.98
CA GLU A 116 -8.71 20.10 2.04
C GLU A 116 -8.64 18.57 1.88
N LEU A 117 -7.42 18.02 1.75
CA LEU A 117 -7.19 16.58 1.64
C LEU A 117 -7.71 15.83 2.89
N ILE A 118 -7.48 16.37 4.08
CA ILE A 118 -8.02 15.82 5.33
C ILE A 118 -9.54 15.74 5.28
N ARG A 119 -10.21 16.80 4.83
CA ARG A 119 -11.69 16.81 4.69
C ARG A 119 -12.19 15.79 3.68
N VAL A 120 -11.49 15.64 2.56
CA VAL A 120 -11.82 14.62 1.54
C VAL A 120 -11.76 13.22 2.14
N GLY A 121 -10.69 12.92 2.90
CA GLY A 121 -10.56 11.66 3.61
C GLY A 121 -11.65 11.44 4.67
N GLU A 122 -11.96 12.48 5.44
CA GLU A 122 -13.03 12.45 6.45
C GLU A 122 -14.40 12.17 5.82
N VAL A 123 -14.73 12.83 4.73
CA VAL A 123 -16.00 12.61 4.00
C VAL A 123 -16.08 11.18 3.48
N ALA A 124 -15.01 10.67 2.90
CA ALA A 124 -14.96 9.30 2.41
C ALA A 124 -15.17 8.28 3.55
N MET A 125 -14.50 8.46 4.68
CA MET A 125 -14.68 7.61 5.86
C MET A 125 -16.08 7.71 6.46
N ARG A 126 -16.66 8.92 6.58
CA ARG A 126 -18.04 9.11 7.09
C ARG A 126 -19.07 8.36 6.26
N ARG A 127 -18.90 8.28 4.93
CA ARG A 127 -19.77 7.49 4.05
C ARG A 127 -19.64 5.98 4.31
N ALA A 128 -18.47 5.51 4.70
CA ALA A 128 -18.19 4.11 4.97
C ALA A 128 -18.55 3.67 6.41
N LEU A 129 -18.71 4.62 7.35
CA LEU A 129 -18.99 4.33 8.75
C LEU A 129 -20.18 3.38 9.01
N PRO A 130 -21.33 3.48 8.30
CA PRO A 130 -22.44 2.55 8.53
C PRO A 130 -22.04 1.09 8.28
N GLU A 131 -21.18 0.83 7.30
CA GLU A 131 -20.69 -0.51 7.01
C GLU A 131 -19.69 -1.00 8.07
N VAL A 132 -18.77 -0.13 8.47
CA VAL A 132 -17.80 -0.45 9.54
C VAL A 132 -18.50 -0.74 10.87
N ARG A 133 -19.57 -0.01 11.20
CA ARG A 133 -20.35 -0.23 12.44
C ARG A 133 -20.98 -1.62 12.50
N LYS A 134 -21.41 -2.17 11.37
CA LYS A 134 -21.94 -3.53 11.32
C LYS A 134 -20.92 -4.58 11.77
N TRP A 135 -19.62 -4.32 11.59
CA TRP A 135 -18.57 -5.23 12.06
C TRP A 135 -18.47 -5.31 13.58
N LEU A 136 -18.90 -4.26 14.30
CA LEU A 136 -18.92 -4.24 15.76
C LEU A 136 -20.18 -4.94 16.32
N GLU A 137 -21.24 -5.04 15.51
CA GLU A 137 -22.51 -5.65 15.87
C GLU A 137 -22.58 -7.15 15.53
N ALA A 138 -21.81 -7.57 14.53
CA ALA A 138 -21.73 -8.96 14.12
C ALA A 138 -20.88 -9.78 15.12
N PRO A 139 -21.32 -10.99 15.56
CA PRO A 139 -20.44 -11.91 16.25
C PRO A 139 -19.21 -12.19 15.36
N ALA A 140 -18.03 -12.26 15.96
CA ALA A 140 -16.80 -12.56 15.22
C ALA A 140 -16.95 -13.93 14.53
N GLU A 141 -17.13 -13.92 13.22
CA GLU A 141 -16.99 -15.14 12.42
C GLU A 141 -15.52 -15.55 12.42
N ALA A 142 -15.26 -16.82 12.68
CA ALA A 142 -13.91 -17.34 12.64
C ALA A 142 -13.24 -16.99 11.28
N PRO A 143 -12.01 -16.48 11.27
CA PRO A 143 -11.36 -16.04 10.07
C PRO A 143 -11.29 -17.20 9.07
N THR A 144 -11.81 -16.99 7.88
CA THR A 144 -11.68 -17.95 6.78
C THR A 144 -10.20 -18.09 6.46
N PRO A 145 -9.59 -19.28 6.60
CA PRO A 145 -8.17 -19.43 6.35
C PRO A 145 -7.87 -19.08 4.89
N LEU A 146 -7.06 -18.04 4.69
CA LEU A 146 -6.51 -17.76 3.38
C LEU A 146 -5.76 -19.02 2.92
N LYS A 147 -6.11 -19.54 1.76
CA LYS A 147 -5.27 -20.52 1.07
C LYS A 147 -3.92 -19.87 0.87
N THR A 148 -2.98 -20.17 1.73
CA THR A 148 -1.60 -19.69 1.67
C THR A 148 -1.03 -20.15 0.32
N PRO A 149 -0.72 -19.28 -0.62
CA PRO A 149 0.11 -19.70 -1.74
C PRO A 149 1.42 -20.18 -1.13
N ALA A 150 1.88 -21.35 -1.53
CA ALA A 150 3.13 -21.93 -1.06
C ALA A 150 4.20 -20.84 -1.09
N LEU A 151 4.83 -20.59 0.06
CA LEU A 151 6.00 -19.73 0.13
C LEU A 151 7.00 -20.27 -0.89
N VAL A 152 7.23 -19.53 -1.97
CA VAL A 152 8.38 -19.80 -2.83
C VAL A 152 9.59 -19.70 -1.93
N ALA A 153 10.23 -20.83 -1.70
CA ALA A 153 11.44 -20.92 -0.88
C ALA A 153 12.42 -19.85 -1.37
N SER A 154 12.93 -19.06 -0.42
CA SER A 154 13.97 -18.08 -0.72
C SER A 154 15.12 -18.82 -1.45
N PRO A 155 15.58 -18.33 -2.61
CA PRO A 155 16.74 -18.95 -3.26
C PRO A 155 17.90 -18.96 -2.27
N ALA A 156 18.63 -20.07 -2.23
CA ALA A 156 19.83 -20.21 -1.43
C ALA A 156 20.82 -19.07 -1.72
N PRO A 157 21.61 -18.61 -0.72
CA PRO A 157 22.59 -17.58 -0.95
C PRO A 157 23.54 -18.02 -2.08
N LEU A 158 23.73 -17.14 -3.06
CA LEU A 158 24.76 -17.33 -4.09
C LEU A 158 26.11 -17.50 -3.37
N GLN A 159 26.73 -18.65 -3.53
CA GLN A 159 28.10 -18.84 -3.11
C GLN A 159 28.97 -17.94 -3.97
N ALA A 160 29.68 -17.02 -3.33
CA ALA A 160 30.70 -16.21 -3.99
C ALA A 160 31.90 -17.13 -4.28
N ASP A 161 32.23 -17.31 -5.54
CA ASP A 161 33.53 -17.79 -6.00
C ASP A 161 34.54 -16.63 -5.97
#